data_9df334740b71c40c58164ee7ebe1d4d7
#
_entry.id   9df334740b71c40c58164ee7ebe1d4d7
#
_cell.length_a   1.000
_cell.length_b   1.000
_cell.length_c   1.000
_cell.angle_alpha   90.00
_cell.angle_beta   90.00
_cell.angle_gamma   90.00
#
_symmetry.space_group_name_H-M   'P 1'
#
loop_
_entity.id
_entity.type
_entity.pdbx_description
1 polymer ?
#
loop_
_entity_poly.entity_id
_entity_poly.type
_entity_poly.pdbx_seq_one_letter_code
_entity_poly.pdbx_strand_id
1 'polypeptide(L)'
;MKRFGSWLLAAALAVSFLAVPAAAADYRDVPAEGALAGEVRKAVDYGLMQGYSETTFGYGDSMTRAQFITVLSRMMGWSGGDAGITQAMALPAGLSATYRAAIGAAVQNDVVDSGNAFRPNAPITRGEMAEMLVRALGLKCAAEHLHSSATPNSDAYSILHGTTPFTDLPKGEEGYITVAYTIGMTKGTSETTFSPDQTATRAQAAAMLVRIYEKQQQKTDFLHGFYAISSYSQLDFARNMDAVSAGWSRMTWDGETALLSTTSAGGNEFAIPSGYDSVTGYVVANGIALNLNVFMDASGGAAELLASENGRAQAVEQIIYELTVSYNAIGKNPYNGVTIDFEGLRKGSKSDFTAFLTELRAALDQLGQSL
;
A
#
# COMPACT_ATOMS: atom_id res chain seq x y z
N MET A 1 -6.35 -50.07 -20.39
CA MET A 1 -5.27 -49.35 -19.66
C MET A 1 -5.83 -48.08 -19.11
N LYS A 2 -6.08 -48.05 -17.81
CA LYS A 2 -6.80 -46.98 -17.10
C LYS A 2 -5.77 -45.88 -16.68
N ARG A 3 -5.97 -44.66 -17.14
CA ARG A 3 -5.19 -43.50 -16.68
C ARG A 3 -5.88 -42.92 -15.45
N PHE A 4 -5.23 -43.04 -14.31
CA PHE A 4 -5.61 -42.36 -13.07
C PHE A 4 -5.18 -40.88 -13.14
N GLY A 5 -6.15 -39.98 -13.13
CA GLY A 5 -5.92 -38.57 -12.98
C GLY A 5 -5.71 -38.27 -11.48
N SER A 6 -4.54 -37.71 -11.17
CA SER A 6 -4.24 -37.20 -9.82
C SER A 6 -4.94 -35.87 -9.62
N TRP A 7 -5.95 -35.86 -8.77
CA TRP A 7 -6.54 -34.64 -8.22
C TRP A 7 -5.69 -34.25 -7.02
N LEU A 8 -4.85 -33.23 -7.19
CA LEU A 8 -4.24 -32.53 -6.06
C LEU A 8 -5.26 -31.55 -5.50
N LEU A 9 -5.96 -31.97 -4.46
CA LEU A 9 -6.72 -31.09 -3.58
C LEU A 9 -5.71 -30.20 -2.86
N ALA A 10 -5.62 -28.93 -3.22
CA ALA A 10 -5.03 -27.91 -2.37
C ALA A 10 -5.99 -27.68 -1.19
N ALA A 11 -5.73 -28.39 -0.09
CA ALA A 11 -6.37 -28.11 1.18
C ALA A 11 -5.85 -26.77 1.69
N ALA A 12 -6.59 -25.70 1.47
CA ALA A 12 -6.45 -24.46 2.23
C ALA A 12 -6.71 -24.85 3.70
N LEU A 13 -5.66 -24.98 4.49
CA LEU A 13 -5.75 -25.02 5.94
C LEU A 13 -6.22 -23.64 6.40
N ALA A 14 -7.54 -23.44 6.42
CA ALA A 14 -8.16 -22.45 7.26
C ALA A 14 -7.88 -22.90 8.70
N VAL A 15 -6.81 -22.37 9.28
CA VAL A 15 -6.62 -22.41 10.72
C VAL A 15 -7.70 -21.54 11.30
N SER A 16 -8.86 -22.16 11.55
CA SER A 16 -9.90 -21.57 12.37
C SER A 16 -9.31 -21.41 13.75
N PHE A 17 -8.76 -20.24 14.03
CA PHE A 17 -8.59 -19.80 15.40
C PHE A 17 -10.00 -19.75 15.97
N LEU A 18 -10.38 -20.80 16.73
CA LEU A 18 -11.42 -20.68 17.71
C LEU A 18 -10.91 -19.59 18.67
N ALA A 19 -11.24 -18.35 18.38
CA ALA A 19 -11.17 -17.28 19.34
C ALA A 19 -12.13 -17.70 20.44
N VAL A 20 -11.62 -18.33 21.49
CA VAL A 20 -12.29 -18.32 22.78
C VAL A 20 -12.43 -16.82 23.07
N PRO A 21 -13.65 -16.25 23.21
CA PRO A 21 -13.78 -14.88 23.63
C PRO A 21 -13.09 -14.81 24.99
N ALA A 22 -11.90 -14.22 25.02
CA ALA A 22 -11.30 -13.82 26.27
C ALA A 22 -12.30 -12.80 26.83
N ALA A 23 -13.05 -13.20 27.85
CA ALA A 23 -13.82 -12.26 28.66
C ALA A 23 -12.83 -11.15 28.98
N ALA A 24 -13.16 -9.91 28.65
CA ALA A 24 -12.28 -8.77 28.78
C ALA A 24 -11.54 -8.84 30.11
N ALA A 25 -10.27 -9.21 30.06
CA ALA A 25 -9.49 -9.42 31.27
C ALA A 25 -9.44 -8.08 32.00
N ASP A 26 -9.98 -8.03 33.18
CA ASP A 26 -10.09 -6.79 33.97
C ASP A 26 -8.75 -6.54 34.66
N TYR A 27 -7.79 -6.06 33.85
CA TYR A 27 -6.46 -5.75 34.32
C TYR A 27 -6.47 -4.58 35.26
N ARG A 28 -6.04 -4.76 36.50
CA ARG A 28 -6.06 -3.76 37.56
C ARG A 28 -5.13 -2.57 37.31
N ASP A 29 -4.10 -2.76 36.49
CA ASP A 29 -3.12 -1.75 36.11
C ASP A 29 -3.49 -1.00 34.83
N VAL A 30 -4.60 -1.36 34.16
CA VAL A 30 -5.13 -0.64 32.99
C VAL A 30 -6.19 0.34 33.46
N PRO A 31 -6.05 1.66 33.21
CA PRO A 31 -7.07 2.64 33.60
C PRO A 31 -8.44 2.31 33.03
N ALA A 32 -9.50 2.64 33.77
CA ALA A 32 -10.88 2.45 33.32
C ALA A 32 -11.17 3.24 32.05
N GLU A 33 -10.61 4.44 31.92
CA GLU A 33 -10.79 5.38 30.82
C GLU A 33 -9.44 5.84 30.25
N GLY A 34 -9.48 6.34 29.01
CA GLY A 34 -8.32 6.88 28.29
C GLY A 34 -8.05 6.17 26.97
N ALA A 35 -7.48 6.91 26.01
CA ALA A 35 -7.24 6.41 24.66
C ALA A 35 -6.36 5.14 24.63
N LEU A 36 -5.26 5.12 25.38
CA LEU A 36 -4.38 3.95 25.44
C LEU A 36 -5.03 2.75 26.17
N ALA A 37 -5.89 3.00 27.15
CA ALA A 37 -6.62 1.94 27.84
C ALA A 37 -7.59 1.22 26.90
N GLY A 38 -8.28 1.96 26.04
CA GLY A 38 -9.12 1.39 24.99
C GLY A 38 -8.33 0.53 24.00
N GLU A 39 -7.17 1.01 23.55
CA GLU A 39 -6.30 0.26 22.65
C GLU A 39 -5.72 -1.00 23.29
N VAL A 40 -5.40 -0.98 24.58
CA VAL A 40 -4.96 -2.19 25.31
C VAL A 40 -6.05 -3.26 25.32
N ARG A 41 -7.32 -2.87 25.61
CA ARG A 41 -8.44 -3.81 25.57
C ARG A 41 -8.61 -4.42 24.19
N LYS A 42 -8.60 -3.59 23.14
CA LYS A 42 -8.63 -4.07 21.74
C LYS A 42 -7.46 -5.03 21.41
N ALA A 43 -6.24 -4.71 21.86
CA ALA A 43 -5.09 -5.58 21.62
C ALA A 43 -5.27 -6.96 22.26
N VAL A 44 -5.92 -7.02 23.42
CA VAL A 44 -6.25 -8.27 24.10
C VAL A 44 -7.40 -9.00 23.39
N ASP A 45 -8.48 -8.30 23.03
CA ASP A 45 -9.65 -8.85 22.34
C ASP A 45 -9.27 -9.41 20.95
N TYR A 46 -8.36 -8.76 20.25
CA TYR A 46 -7.84 -9.25 18.96
C TYR A 46 -6.78 -10.37 19.11
N GLY A 47 -6.41 -10.73 20.35
CA GLY A 47 -5.40 -11.73 20.59
C GLY A 47 -3.96 -11.31 20.25
N LEU A 48 -3.72 -10.02 19.99
CA LEU A 48 -2.39 -9.49 19.65
C LEU A 48 -1.46 -9.52 20.85
N MET A 49 -1.96 -9.12 22.01
CA MET A 49 -1.21 -9.07 23.25
C MET A 49 -1.97 -9.74 24.40
N GLN A 50 -1.21 -10.19 25.40
CA GLN A 50 -1.74 -10.76 26.63
C GLN A 50 -1.09 -10.08 27.82
N GLY A 51 -1.76 -10.10 28.98
CA GLY A 51 -1.17 -9.66 30.25
C GLY A 51 -0.06 -10.59 30.74
N TYR A 52 0.69 -10.15 31.73
CA TYR A 52 1.66 -11.01 32.45
C TYR A 52 0.94 -12.01 33.36
N SER A 53 -0.28 -11.69 33.77
CA SER A 53 -1.17 -12.55 34.54
C SER A 53 -2.63 -12.23 34.17
N GLU A 54 -3.58 -12.92 34.77
CA GLU A 54 -5.01 -12.67 34.59
C GLU A 54 -5.43 -11.25 35.06
N THR A 55 -4.65 -10.62 35.93
CA THR A 55 -5.01 -9.31 36.52
C THR A 55 -4.00 -8.18 36.25
N THR A 56 -2.90 -8.46 35.56
CA THR A 56 -1.84 -7.49 35.30
C THR A 56 -1.42 -7.49 33.84
N PHE A 57 -1.61 -6.38 33.15
CA PHE A 57 -1.17 -6.20 31.76
C PHE A 57 0.28 -5.76 31.65
N GLY A 58 0.77 -4.95 32.59
CA GLY A 58 2.04 -4.22 32.51
C GLY A 58 1.90 -2.91 31.76
N TYR A 59 0.81 -2.18 31.98
CA TYR A 59 0.40 -1.00 31.20
C TYR A 59 1.49 0.04 31.03
N GLY A 60 2.20 0.37 32.11
CA GLY A 60 3.29 1.35 32.14
C GLY A 60 4.68 0.76 31.90
N ASP A 61 4.80 -0.55 31.78
CA ASP A 61 6.09 -1.21 31.68
C ASP A 61 6.71 -1.02 30.29
N SER A 62 8.03 -0.88 30.24
CA SER A 62 8.76 -0.86 28.97
C SER A 62 8.70 -2.22 28.28
N MET A 63 8.62 -2.23 26.97
CA MET A 63 8.66 -3.42 26.15
C MET A 63 10.07 -3.66 25.59
N THR A 64 10.55 -4.90 25.58
CA THR A 64 11.84 -5.21 24.94
C THR A 64 11.67 -5.41 23.43
N ARG A 65 12.77 -5.26 22.67
CA ARG A 65 12.79 -5.52 21.21
C ARG A 65 12.30 -6.91 20.87
N ALA A 66 12.76 -7.95 21.62
CA ALA A 66 12.32 -9.33 21.38
C ALA A 66 10.83 -9.54 21.65
N GLN A 67 10.28 -8.91 22.69
CA GLN A 67 8.85 -8.96 22.98
C GLN A 67 8.04 -8.31 21.84
N PHE A 68 8.45 -7.13 21.40
CA PHE A 68 7.77 -6.42 20.32
C PHE A 68 7.77 -7.23 19.01
N ILE A 69 8.95 -7.72 18.57
CA ILE A 69 9.06 -8.54 17.37
C ILE A 69 8.21 -9.81 17.48
N THR A 70 8.11 -10.41 18.65
CA THR A 70 7.29 -11.61 18.84
C THR A 70 5.80 -11.33 18.61
N VAL A 71 5.31 -10.20 19.12
CA VAL A 71 3.93 -9.78 18.87
C VAL A 71 3.73 -9.43 17.39
N LEU A 72 4.66 -8.67 16.82
CA LEU A 72 4.63 -8.31 15.40
C LEU A 72 4.63 -9.52 14.49
N SER A 73 5.50 -10.50 14.73
CA SER A 73 5.55 -11.75 13.95
C SER A 73 4.23 -12.51 14.00
N ARG A 74 3.58 -12.56 15.16
CA ARG A 74 2.26 -13.19 15.31
C ARG A 74 1.19 -12.43 14.52
N MET A 75 1.16 -11.12 14.63
CA MET A 75 0.22 -10.24 13.91
C MET A 75 0.35 -10.41 12.39
N MET A 76 1.59 -10.52 11.90
CA MET A 76 1.89 -10.67 10.47
C MET A 76 1.78 -12.13 9.98
N GLY A 77 1.50 -13.09 10.86
CA GLY A 77 1.37 -14.50 10.50
C GLY A 77 2.69 -15.16 10.06
N TRP A 78 3.84 -14.59 10.43
CA TRP A 78 5.14 -15.16 10.05
C TRP A 78 5.40 -16.45 10.79
N SER A 79 5.71 -17.51 10.05
CA SER A 79 6.21 -18.76 10.60
C SER A 79 7.67 -18.60 11.04
N GLY A 80 8.12 -19.45 11.98
CA GLY A 80 9.45 -19.36 12.57
C GLY A 80 10.57 -19.23 11.54
N GLY A 81 11.48 -18.30 11.81
CA GLY A 81 12.61 -18.01 10.93
C GLY A 81 13.65 -19.13 10.90
N ASP A 82 14.46 -19.13 9.83
CA ASP A 82 15.59 -20.05 9.67
C ASP A 82 16.56 -19.93 10.85
N ALA A 83 16.84 -21.06 11.50
CA ALA A 83 17.79 -21.15 12.61
C ALA A 83 19.20 -20.68 12.22
N GLY A 84 19.59 -20.83 10.95
CA GLY A 84 20.87 -20.36 10.42
C GLY A 84 21.01 -18.84 10.48
N ILE A 85 19.93 -18.08 10.25
CA ILE A 85 19.93 -16.62 10.33
C ILE A 85 20.24 -16.16 11.75
N THR A 86 19.57 -16.74 12.74
CA THR A 86 19.78 -16.34 14.14
C THR A 86 21.12 -16.83 14.71
N GLN A 87 21.71 -17.86 14.10
CA GLN A 87 23.04 -18.33 14.47
C GLN A 87 24.14 -17.35 14.01
N ALA A 88 23.96 -16.70 12.85
CA ALA A 88 24.87 -15.67 12.36
C ALA A 88 24.80 -14.36 13.17
N MET A 89 23.68 -14.12 13.88
CA MET A 89 23.51 -12.98 14.76
C MET A 89 24.10 -13.29 16.13
N ALA A 90 24.87 -12.37 16.72
CA ALA A 90 25.42 -12.51 18.07
C ALA A 90 24.35 -12.37 19.16
N LEU A 91 23.33 -13.25 19.12
CA LEU A 91 22.23 -13.22 20.09
C LEU A 91 22.63 -13.87 21.43
N PRO A 92 22.14 -13.37 22.58
CA PRO A 92 22.42 -13.94 23.88
C PRO A 92 22.10 -15.45 23.98
N ALA A 93 22.99 -16.23 24.57
CA ALA A 93 22.84 -17.69 24.69
C ALA A 93 21.53 -18.11 25.40
N GLY A 94 21.10 -17.35 26.41
CA GLY A 94 19.89 -17.61 27.21
C GLY A 94 18.58 -17.11 26.54
N LEU A 95 18.61 -16.62 25.31
CA LEU A 95 17.41 -16.17 24.64
C LEU A 95 16.50 -17.35 24.30
N SER A 96 15.19 -17.26 24.60
CA SER A 96 14.23 -18.33 24.35
C SER A 96 14.12 -18.71 22.87
N ALA A 97 13.74 -19.96 22.58
CA ALA A 97 13.50 -20.41 21.21
C ALA A 97 12.42 -19.57 20.50
N THR A 98 11.38 -19.16 21.23
CA THR A 98 10.30 -18.31 20.69
C THR A 98 10.85 -16.95 20.21
N TYR A 99 11.69 -16.31 21.00
CA TYR A 99 12.29 -15.04 20.61
C TYR A 99 13.26 -15.20 19.44
N ARG A 100 14.06 -16.28 19.42
CA ARG A 100 14.94 -16.58 18.29
C ARG A 100 14.16 -16.78 17.00
N ALA A 101 13.09 -17.56 17.04
CA ALA A 101 12.24 -17.80 15.88
C ALA A 101 11.60 -16.49 15.36
N ALA A 102 11.08 -15.64 16.25
CA ALA A 102 10.50 -14.37 15.88
C ALA A 102 11.53 -13.39 15.30
N ILE A 103 12.74 -13.32 15.85
CA ILE A 103 13.84 -12.51 15.32
C ILE A 103 14.26 -13.02 13.94
N GLY A 104 14.41 -14.34 13.76
CA GLY A 104 14.74 -14.95 12.48
C GLY A 104 13.67 -14.62 11.41
N ALA A 105 12.40 -14.72 11.76
CA ALA A 105 11.30 -14.35 10.88
C ALA A 105 11.33 -12.84 10.51
N ALA A 106 11.65 -11.96 11.48
CA ALA A 106 11.76 -10.52 11.23
C ALA A 106 12.93 -10.18 10.29
N VAL A 107 14.06 -10.92 10.38
CA VAL A 107 15.17 -10.76 9.43
C VAL A 107 14.79 -11.25 8.04
N GLN A 108 14.12 -12.41 7.92
CA GLN A 108 13.66 -12.93 6.63
C GLN A 108 12.67 -11.99 5.91
N ASN A 109 11.90 -11.21 6.68
CA ASN A 109 10.94 -10.24 6.15
C ASN A 109 11.52 -8.81 6.10
N ASP A 110 12.85 -8.66 6.16
CA ASP A 110 13.56 -7.36 6.07
C ASP A 110 13.12 -6.31 7.10
N VAL A 111 12.64 -6.74 8.27
CA VAL A 111 12.23 -5.86 9.38
C VAL A 111 13.39 -5.55 10.32
N VAL A 112 14.32 -6.49 10.44
CA VAL A 112 15.55 -6.37 11.24
C VAL A 112 16.74 -6.72 10.36
N ASP A 113 17.79 -5.91 10.39
CA ASP A 113 19.00 -6.18 9.64
C ASP A 113 19.86 -7.25 10.35
N SER A 114 20.27 -8.27 9.59
CA SER A 114 21.10 -9.37 10.12
C SER A 114 22.51 -8.95 10.52
N GLY A 115 23.01 -7.84 9.96
CA GLY A 115 24.37 -7.33 10.21
C GLY A 115 24.54 -6.48 11.47
N ASN A 116 23.45 -6.05 12.09
CA ASN A 116 23.48 -5.21 13.28
C ASN A 116 23.46 -6.05 14.56
N ALA A 117 24.16 -5.60 15.60
CA ALA A 117 24.08 -6.18 16.94
C ALA A 117 22.67 -5.96 17.51
N PHE A 118 21.75 -6.85 17.16
CA PHE A 118 20.40 -6.80 17.68
C PHE A 118 20.41 -7.09 19.17
N ARG A 119 19.95 -6.16 19.98
CA ARG A 119 19.89 -6.23 21.44
C ARG A 119 18.49 -6.65 21.91
N PRO A 120 18.15 -7.95 21.91
CA PRO A 120 16.78 -8.43 22.10
C PRO A 120 16.18 -8.03 23.44
N ASN A 121 17.01 -7.99 24.50
CA ASN A 121 16.57 -7.69 25.87
C ASN A 121 16.56 -6.17 26.19
N ALA A 122 17.06 -5.33 25.29
CA ALA A 122 16.99 -3.89 25.50
C ALA A 122 15.57 -3.36 25.29
N PRO A 123 15.14 -2.34 26.05
CA PRO A 123 13.88 -1.67 25.80
C PRO A 123 13.83 -1.13 24.37
N ILE A 124 12.69 -1.30 23.71
CA ILE A 124 12.46 -0.75 22.37
C ILE A 124 12.08 0.72 22.48
N THR A 125 12.63 1.55 21.58
CA THR A 125 12.22 2.95 21.48
C THR A 125 11.00 3.12 20.57
N ARG A 126 10.38 4.29 20.62
CA ARG A 126 9.24 4.64 19.77
C ARG A 126 9.63 4.75 18.29
N GLY A 127 10.84 5.27 18.02
CA GLY A 127 11.42 5.32 16.68
C GLY A 127 11.61 3.93 16.10
N GLU A 128 12.27 3.04 16.85
CA GLU A 128 12.48 1.64 16.46
C GLU A 128 11.16 0.90 16.21
N MET A 129 10.12 1.15 17.02
CA MET A 129 8.80 0.56 16.76
C MET A 129 8.21 1.05 15.44
N ALA A 130 8.30 2.36 15.16
CA ALA A 130 7.79 2.92 13.91
C ALA A 130 8.53 2.33 12.70
N GLU A 131 9.85 2.26 12.75
CA GLU A 131 10.68 1.64 11.71
C GLU A 131 10.27 0.18 11.48
N MET A 132 10.25 -0.65 12.51
CA MET A 132 9.92 -2.07 12.39
C MET A 132 8.51 -2.29 11.83
N LEU A 133 7.53 -1.49 12.22
CA LEU A 133 6.16 -1.58 11.70
C LEU A 133 6.06 -1.14 10.22
N VAL A 134 6.72 -0.05 9.85
CA VAL A 134 6.75 0.44 8.47
C VAL A 134 7.45 -0.58 7.55
N ARG A 135 8.56 -1.15 8.00
CA ARG A 135 9.26 -2.23 7.27
C ARG A 135 8.39 -3.49 7.16
N ALA A 136 7.70 -3.88 8.23
CA ALA A 136 6.79 -5.03 8.23
C ALA A 136 5.61 -4.87 7.24
N LEU A 137 5.20 -3.65 6.96
CA LEU A 137 4.19 -3.35 5.95
C LEU A 137 4.74 -3.27 4.52
N GLY A 138 6.04 -3.53 4.30
CA GLY A 138 6.69 -3.43 3.00
C GLY A 138 6.92 -1.99 2.52
N LEU A 139 6.82 -1.00 3.41
CA LEU A 139 6.93 0.43 3.08
C LEU A 139 8.36 1.00 3.28
N LYS A 140 9.36 0.13 3.44
CA LYS A 140 10.78 0.50 3.60
C LYS A 140 11.25 1.46 2.50
N CYS A 141 11.02 1.10 1.23
CA CYS A 141 11.42 1.94 0.11
C CYS A 141 10.79 3.33 0.17
N ALA A 142 9.50 3.43 0.53
CA ALA A 142 8.84 4.73 0.70
C ALA A 142 9.52 5.56 1.81
N ALA A 143 9.87 4.94 2.93
CA ALA A 143 10.53 5.62 4.04
C ALA A 143 11.97 6.05 3.72
N GLU A 144 12.76 5.22 3.03
CA GLU A 144 14.16 5.49 2.70
C GLU A 144 14.32 6.48 1.54
N HIS A 145 13.43 6.48 0.55
CA HIS A 145 13.46 7.44 -0.57
C HIS A 145 13.13 8.88 -0.15
N LEU A 146 12.50 9.06 1.01
CA LEU A 146 12.34 10.37 1.64
C LEU A 146 13.66 11.12 1.86
N HIS A 147 14.76 10.38 1.97
CA HIS A 147 16.07 10.98 2.23
C HIS A 147 16.88 11.32 0.99
N SER A 148 16.65 10.65 -0.15
CA SER A 148 17.69 10.63 -1.19
C SER A 148 17.48 11.55 -2.39
N SER A 149 16.28 12.05 -2.65
CA SER A 149 16.03 12.71 -3.94
C SER A 149 15.09 13.91 -3.96
N ALA A 150 14.45 14.25 -2.86
CA ALA A 150 13.55 15.41 -2.82
C ALA A 150 14.03 16.45 -1.83
N THR A 151 14.15 17.70 -2.28
CA THR A 151 14.26 18.83 -1.37
C THR A 151 12.95 18.89 -0.55
N PRO A 152 13.01 19.15 0.76
CA PRO A 152 11.85 19.15 1.67
C PRO A 152 10.67 20.03 1.27
N ASN A 153 10.78 20.80 0.21
CA ASN A 153 9.77 21.72 -0.31
C ASN A 153 9.32 21.41 -1.74
N SER A 154 9.58 20.22 -2.29
CA SER A 154 9.01 19.87 -3.60
C SER A 154 7.57 19.37 -3.44
N ASP A 155 6.69 19.75 -4.37
CA ASP A 155 5.28 19.29 -4.37
C ASP A 155 5.19 17.75 -4.44
N ALA A 156 6.14 17.10 -5.11
CA ALA A 156 6.26 15.65 -5.15
C ALA A 156 6.57 15.03 -3.78
N TYR A 157 7.36 15.73 -2.94
CA TYR A 157 7.64 15.30 -1.57
C TYR A 157 6.38 15.28 -0.71
N SER A 158 5.58 16.34 -0.77
CA SER A 158 4.35 16.44 0.05
C SER A 158 3.22 15.52 -0.44
N ILE A 159 3.16 15.17 -1.71
CA ILE A 159 2.14 14.28 -2.27
C ILE A 159 2.41 12.81 -1.88
N LEU A 160 3.66 12.37 -1.98
CA LEU A 160 4.03 10.97 -1.72
C LEU A 160 4.24 10.65 -0.23
N HIS A 161 4.56 11.65 0.58
CA HIS A 161 5.11 11.43 1.91
C HIS A 161 4.31 12.07 3.04
N GLY A 162 3.37 12.95 2.71
CA GLY A 162 2.67 13.74 3.72
C GLY A 162 3.63 14.70 4.45
N THR A 163 3.07 15.58 5.24
CA THR A 163 3.82 16.40 6.19
C THR A 163 3.56 15.89 7.59
N THR A 164 4.61 15.69 8.36
CA THR A 164 4.48 15.42 9.79
C THR A 164 4.58 16.73 10.56
N PRO A 165 3.77 16.92 11.62
CA PRO A 165 3.89 18.09 12.47
C PRO A 165 5.09 18.01 13.43
N PHE A 166 5.81 16.88 13.47
CA PHE A 166 6.83 16.63 14.46
C PHE A 166 8.14 17.36 14.16
N THR A 167 8.69 18.02 15.18
CA THR A 167 9.91 18.82 15.10
C THR A 167 11.13 18.14 15.71
N ASP A 168 10.95 16.98 16.33
CA ASP A 168 11.95 16.23 17.07
C ASP A 168 12.40 14.94 16.33
N LEU A 169 12.31 14.93 15.00
CA LEU A 169 12.70 13.77 14.21
C LEU A 169 14.22 13.66 14.08
N PRO A 170 14.82 12.50 14.41
CA PRO A 170 16.24 12.29 14.26
C PRO A 170 16.61 12.16 12.78
N LYS A 171 17.76 12.69 12.42
CA LYS A 171 18.29 12.60 11.07
C LYS A 171 18.51 11.12 10.71
N GLY A 172 17.87 10.66 9.66
CA GLY A 172 17.95 9.27 9.18
C GLY A 172 16.73 8.41 9.50
N GLU A 173 15.90 8.82 10.45
CA GLU A 173 14.67 8.10 10.83
C GLU A 173 13.39 8.86 10.42
N GLU A 174 13.53 10.11 9.93
CA GLU A 174 12.41 10.98 9.60
C GLU A 174 11.42 10.29 8.64
N GLY A 175 11.93 9.54 7.67
CA GLY A 175 11.11 8.85 6.69
C GLY A 175 10.19 7.81 7.30
N TYR A 176 10.70 6.98 8.18
CA TYR A 176 9.91 5.94 8.85
C TYR A 176 8.82 6.54 9.74
N ILE A 177 9.14 7.59 10.49
CA ILE A 177 8.20 8.25 11.39
C ILE A 177 7.15 9.01 10.57
N THR A 178 7.53 9.65 9.46
CA THR A 178 6.62 10.34 8.55
C THR A 178 5.63 9.37 7.90
N VAL A 179 6.11 8.24 7.39
CA VAL A 179 5.24 7.19 6.85
C VAL A 179 4.29 6.67 7.93
N ALA A 180 4.81 6.36 9.12
CA ALA A 180 3.99 5.89 10.25
C ALA A 180 2.88 6.88 10.63
N TYR A 181 3.16 8.18 10.59
CA TYR A 181 2.17 9.23 10.82
C TYR A 181 1.14 9.31 9.69
N THR A 182 1.60 9.35 8.45
CA THR A 182 0.75 9.46 7.25
C THR A 182 -0.26 8.33 7.16
N ILE A 183 0.15 7.09 7.46
CA ILE A 183 -0.75 5.94 7.48
C ILE A 183 -1.57 5.84 8.78
N GLY A 184 -1.46 6.81 9.69
CA GLY A 184 -2.26 6.87 10.92
C GLY A 184 -1.87 5.87 12.00
N MET A 185 -0.67 5.28 11.91
CA MET A 185 -0.12 4.35 12.91
C MET A 185 0.19 5.07 14.23
N THR A 186 0.65 6.30 14.16
CA THR A 186 1.00 7.12 15.32
C THR A 186 0.35 8.49 15.27
N LYS A 187 0.19 9.10 16.43
CA LYS A 187 -0.30 10.49 16.60
C LYS A 187 0.73 11.37 17.32
N GLY A 188 1.94 10.84 17.57
CA GLY A 188 2.93 11.53 18.40
C GLY A 188 2.68 11.38 19.91
N THR A 189 3.50 12.05 20.70
CA THR A 189 3.34 12.22 22.15
C THR A 189 2.69 13.56 22.48
N SER A 190 2.77 14.51 21.55
CA SER A 190 2.03 15.78 21.54
C SER A 190 1.68 16.14 20.09
N GLU A 191 1.10 17.31 19.86
CA GLU A 191 0.79 17.81 18.52
C GLU A 191 2.04 18.02 17.65
N THR A 192 3.19 18.30 18.26
CA THR A 192 4.43 18.64 17.57
C THR A 192 5.62 17.76 17.91
N THR A 193 5.44 16.73 18.74
CA THR A 193 6.53 15.83 19.14
C THR A 193 6.17 14.36 18.95
N PHE A 194 7.13 13.58 18.46
CA PHE A 194 7.03 12.13 18.36
C PHE A 194 7.74 11.42 19.51
N SER A 195 8.83 11.98 20.03
CA SER A 195 9.71 11.42 21.05
C SER A 195 10.36 10.09 20.62
N PRO A 196 11.16 10.06 19.54
CA PRO A 196 11.67 8.82 18.93
C PRO A 196 12.56 8.01 19.87
N ASP A 197 13.42 8.66 20.64
CA ASP A 197 14.36 8.00 21.57
C ASP A 197 13.71 7.54 22.87
N GLN A 198 12.47 7.94 23.12
CA GLN A 198 11.75 7.53 24.33
C GLN A 198 11.42 6.04 24.26
N THR A 199 11.70 5.32 25.35
CA THR A 199 11.29 3.93 25.52
C THR A 199 9.77 3.79 25.42
N ALA A 200 9.31 2.83 24.64
CA ALA A 200 7.90 2.57 24.48
C ALA A 200 7.35 1.73 25.63
N THR A 201 6.19 2.11 26.13
CA THR A 201 5.44 1.27 27.06
C THR A 201 4.65 0.21 26.31
N ARG A 202 4.26 -0.86 27.03
CA ARG A 202 3.41 -1.91 26.46
C ARG A 202 2.07 -1.38 25.98
N ALA A 203 1.49 -0.38 26.66
CA ALA A 203 0.27 0.29 26.21
C ALA A 203 0.47 1.09 24.92
N GLN A 204 1.60 1.76 24.75
CA GLN A 204 1.93 2.45 23.49
C GLN A 204 2.17 1.48 22.34
N ALA A 205 2.84 0.35 22.60
CA ALA A 205 3.02 -0.70 21.62
C ALA A 205 1.66 -1.30 21.21
N ALA A 206 0.78 -1.59 22.15
CA ALA A 206 -0.58 -2.06 21.89
C ALA A 206 -1.33 -1.11 20.96
N ALA A 207 -1.28 0.20 21.23
CA ALA A 207 -1.96 1.21 20.42
C ALA A 207 -1.47 1.25 18.96
N MET A 208 -0.16 1.18 18.74
CA MET A 208 0.40 1.15 17.38
C MET A 208 0.02 -0.14 16.64
N LEU A 209 0.14 -1.29 17.29
CA LEU A 209 -0.22 -2.60 16.72
C LEU A 209 -1.71 -2.68 16.38
N VAL A 210 -2.61 -2.23 17.25
CA VAL A 210 -4.06 -2.24 17.02
C VAL A 210 -4.43 -1.39 15.81
N ARG A 211 -3.88 -0.18 15.70
CA ARG A 211 -4.18 0.70 14.56
C ARG A 211 -3.78 0.08 13.23
N ILE A 212 -2.64 -0.61 13.18
CA ILE A 212 -2.20 -1.33 11.98
C ILE A 212 -3.08 -2.55 11.73
N TYR A 213 -3.35 -3.33 12.77
CA TYR A 213 -4.22 -4.50 12.65
C TYR A 213 -5.61 -4.13 12.11
N GLU A 214 -6.25 -3.10 12.69
CA GLU A 214 -7.56 -2.62 12.22
C GLU A 214 -7.51 -2.16 10.75
N LYS A 215 -6.43 -1.49 10.34
CA LYS A 215 -6.24 -1.11 8.92
C LYS A 215 -6.08 -2.31 8.00
N GLN A 216 -5.34 -3.34 8.41
CA GLN A 216 -5.20 -4.58 7.64
C GLN A 216 -6.51 -5.37 7.55
N GLN A 217 -7.41 -5.23 8.54
CA GLN A 217 -8.73 -5.85 8.50
C GLN A 217 -9.74 -5.06 7.64
N GLN A 218 -9.43 -3.81 7.31
CA GLN A 218 -10.26 -3.05 6.38
C GLN A 218 -10.15 -3.70 5.00
N LYS A 219 -11.26 -4.24 4.51
CA LYS A 219 -11.31 -4.70 3.13
C LYS A 219 -11.17 -3.47 2.23
N THR A 220 -10.25 -3.56 1.30
CA THR A 220 -10.22 -2.63 0.18
C THR A 220 -11.39 -3.03 -0.71
N ASP A 221 -12.39 -2.16 -0.84
CA ASP A 221 -13.58 -2.46 -1.65
C ASP A 221 -13.23 -2.52 -3.14
N PHE A 222 -12.19 -1.81 -3.54
CA PHE A 222 -11.70 -1.79 -4.91
C PHE A 222 -10.21 -1.41 -4.94
N LEU A 223 -9.37 -2.27 -5.52
CA LEU A 223 -7.94 -2.04 -5.70
C LEU A 223 -7.64 -1.85 -7.19
N HIS A 224 -7.17 -0.67 -7.55
CA HIS A 224 -6.85 -0.30 -8.91
C HIS A 224 -5.34 -0.03 -9.05
N GLY A 225 -4.70 -0.69 -10.00
CA GLY A 225 -3.29 -0.50 -10.31
C GLY A 225 -3.06 0.18 -11.66
N PHE A 226 -1.93 0.88 -11.78
CA PHE A 226 -1.46 1.40 -13.06
C PHE A 226 -0.37 0.49 -13.61
N TYR A 227 -0.54 0.01 -14.83
CA TYR A 227 0.41 -0.84 -15.52
C TYR A 227 1.24 0.00 -16.49
N ALA A 228 2.49 0.27 -16.13
CA ALA A 228 3.45 0.87 -17.04
C ALA A 228 4.03 -0.18 -18.00
N ILE A 229 4.43 0.24 -19.20
CA ILE A 229 5.03 -0.64 -20.22
C ILE A 229 6.23 -1.42 -19.67
N SER A 230 7.02 -0.82 -18.79
CA SER A 230 8.18 -1.43 -18.14
C SER A 230 7.84 -2.44 -17.03
N SER A 231 6.58 -2.58 -16.65
CA SER A 231 6.14 -3.40 -15.51
C SER A 231 5.85 -4.87 -15.86
N TYR A 232 6.20 -5.34 -17.05
CA TYR A 232 5.89 -6.70 -17.51
C TYR A 232 6.37 -7.80 -16.54
N SER A 233 7.54 -7.64 -15.94
CA SER A 233 8.07 -8.57 -14.94
C SER A 233 7.27 -8.62 -13.63
N GLN A 234 6.36 -7.68 -13.44
CA GLN A 234 5.49 -7.56 -12.26
C GLN A 234 4.03 -7.92 -12.55
N LEU A 235 3.73 -8.42 -13.74
CA LEU A 235 2.37 -8.73 -14.19
C LEU A 235 1.61 -9.65 -13.21
N ASP A 236 2.30 -10.59 -12.58
CA ASP A 236 1.70 -11.51 -11.60
C ASP A 236 1.09 -10.82 -10.38
N PHE A 237 1.54 -9.60 -10.04
CA PHE A 237 0.94 -8.82 -8.95
C PHE A 237 -0.46 -8.30 -9.30
N ALA A 238 -0.77 -8.16 -10.59
CA ALA A 238 -2.08 -7.70 -11.06
C ALA A 238 -3.23 -8.60 -10.58
N ARG A 239 -3.00 -9.91 -10.35
CA ARG A 239 -4.02 -10.84 -9.82
C ARG A 239 -4.64 -10.46 -8.49
N ASN A 240 -4.00 -9.55 -7.74
CA ASN A 240 -4.48 -9.04 -6.46
C ASN A 240 -5.30 -7.75 -6.61
N MET A 241 -5.53 -7.29 -7.84
CA MET A 241 -6.23 -6.05 -8.17
C MET A 241 -7.61 -6.35 -8.77
N ASP A 242 -8.55 -5.45 -8.55
CA ASP A 242 -9.88 -5.50 -9.16
C ASP A 242 -9.84 -4.90 -10.57
N ALA A 243 -8.98 -3.90 -10.78
CA ALA A 243 -8.77 -3.26 -12.07
C ALA A 243 -7.31 -2.86 -12.29
N VAL A 244 -6.93 -2.79 -13.56
CA VAL A 244 -5.61 -2.31 -14.00
C VAL A 244 -5.81 -1.32 -15.14
N SER A 245 -5.16 -0.15 -15.06
CA SER A 245 -5.06 0.80 -16.17
C SER A 245 -3.80 0.58 -16.98
N ALA A 246 -3.96 0.33 -18.27
CA ALA A 246 -2.84 0.21 -19.20
C ALA A 246 -2.45 1.58 -19.75
N GLY A 247 -1.22 2.03 -19.50
CA GLY A 247 -0.67 3.31 -19.94
C GLY A 247 -0.34 3.32 -21.45
N TRP A 248 -1.34 3.09 -22.30
CA TRP A 248 -1.15 2.79 -23.73
C TRP A 248 -1.75 3.82 -24.67
N SER A 249 -2.08 5.00 -24.21
CA SER A 249 -2.57 6.07 -25.07
C SER A 249 -2.17 7.46 -24.60
N ARG A 250 -2.01 8.36 -25.55
CA ARG A 250 -1.76 9.79 -25.32
C ARG A 250 -2.75 10.65 -26.11
N MET A 251 -3.39 11.57 -25.43
CA MET A 251 -4.23 12.61 -26.02
C MET A 251 -3.39 13.86 -26.28
N THR A 252 -3.65 14.54 -27.41
CA THR A 252 -3.07 15.86 -27.73
C THR A 252 -4.14 16.77 -28.32
N TRP A 253 -3.96 18.08 -28.21
CA TRP A 253 -4.80 19.11 -28.76
C TRP A 253 -3.96 20.20 -29.43
N ASP A 254 -4.20 20.48 -30.69
CA ASP A 254 -3.46 21.50 -31.49
C ASP A 254 -4.19 22.85 -31.59
N GLY A 255 -5.34 22.98 -30.93
CA GLY A 255 -6.21 24.17 -31.00
C GLY A 255 -7.48 23.94 -31.84
N GLU A 256 -7.51 22.91 -32.69
CA GLU A 256 -8.62 22.56 -33.58
C GLU A 256 -9.02 21.10 -33.48
N THR A 257 -8.05 20.20 -33.31
CA THR A 257 -8.24 18.74 -33.35
C THR A 257 -7.72 18.07 -32.09
N ALA A 258 -8.57 17.23 -31.47
CA ALA A 258 -8.16 16.29 -30.44
C ALA A 258 -7.73 14.98 -31.11
N LEU A 259 -6.53 14.50 -30.76
CA LEU A 259 -6.01 13.22 -31.28
C LEU A 259 -5.63 12.30 -30.13
N LEU A 260 -6.27 11.15 -30.06
CA LEU A 260 -5.86 10.05 -29.20
C LEU A 260 -4.97 9.09 -29.99
N SER A 261 -3.71 8.94 -29.59
CA SER A 261 -2.74 8.05 -30.25
C SER A 261 -2.39 6.88 -29.34
N THR A 262 -2.53 5.68 -29.89
CA THR A 262 -2.11 4.40 -29.29
C THR A 262 -0.88 3.82 -30.02
N THR A 263 -0.38 4.50 -31.03
CA THR A 263 0.79 4.06 -31.82
C THR A 263 2.03 4.87 -31.45
N SER A 264 3.22 4.35 -31.75
CA SER A 264 4.51 5.03 -31.52
C SER A 264 4.82 6.17 -32.51
N ALA A 265 3.86 6.50 -33.39
CA ALA A 265 4.01 7.62 -34.32
C ALA A 265 4.24 8.94 -33.55
N GLY A 266 5.09 9.80 -34.10
CA GLY A 266 5.39 11.10 -33.48
C GLY A 266 6.19 10.98 -32.16
N GLY A 267 6.79 9.84 -31.82
CA GLY A 267 7.53 9.64 -30.59
C GLY A 267 6.64 9.43 -29.35
N ASN A 268 5.40 8.97 -29.57
CA ASN A 268 4.50 8.67 -28.45
C ASN A 268 5.03 7.52 -27.59
N GLU A 269 5.48 7.82 -26.36
CA GLU A 269 5.99 6.86 -25.39
C GLU A 269 4.88 6.00 -24.76
N PHE A 270 3.62 6.40 -24.89
CA PHE A 270 2.43 5.70 -24.41
C PHE A 270 1.78 4.81 -25.49
N ALA A 271 2.56 4.33 -26.45
CA ALA A 271 2.05 3.44 -27.47
C ALA A 271 1.74 2.05 -26.92
N ILE A 272 0.77 1.35 -27.49
CA ILE A 272 0.51 -0.06 -27.17
C ILE A 272 1.81 -0.86 -27.49
N PRO A 273 2.40 -1.54 -26.51
CA PRO A 273 3.67 -2.23 -26.71
C PRO A 273 3.49 -3.52 -27.51
N SER A 274 4.54 -3.96 -28.17
CA SER A 274 4.58 -5.32 -28.74
C SER A 274 4.42 -6.35 -27.60
N GLY A 275 3.60 -7.38 -27.81
CA GLY A 275 3.32 -8.41 -26.79
C GLY A 275 2.22 -8.02 -25.79
N TYR A 276 1.47 -6.95 -26.03
CA TYR A 276 0.31 -6.54 -25.24
C TYR A 276 -0.72 -7.67 -25.04
N ASP A 277 -0.81 -8.61 -25.98
CA ASP A 277 -1.70 -9.79 -25.89
C ASP A 277 -1.45 -10.63 -24.64
N SER A 278 -0.19 -10.72 -24.20
CA SER A 278 0.16 -11.44 -22.96
C SER A 278 -0.43 -10.76 -21.74
N VAL A 279 -0.45 -9.43 -21.71
CA VAL A 279 -1.01 -8.63 -20.61
C VAL A 279 -2.53 -8.72 -20.62
N THR A 280 -3.16 -8.48 -21.78
CA THR A 280 -4.61 -8.54 -21.94
C THR A 280 -5.14 -9.95 -21.67
N GLY A 281 -4.44 -10.97 -22.15
CA GLY A 281 -4.78 -12.38 -21.89
C GLY A 281 -4.68 -12.73 -20.40
N TYR A 282 -3.66 -12.23 -19.71
CA TYR A 282 -3.48 -12.45 -18.28
C TYR A 282 -4.60 -11.81 -17.44
N VAL A 283 -4.90 -10.52 -17.67
CA VAL A 283 -5.94 -9.82 -16.91
C VAL A 283 -7.32 -10.42 -17.15
N VAL A 284 -7.65 -10.77 -18.38
CA VAL A 284 -8.93 -11.44 -18.72
C VAL A 284 -9.02 -12.82 -18.06
N ALA A 285 -7.95 -13.62 -18.09
CA ALA A 285 -7.93 -14.95 -17.49
C ALA A 285 -8.08 -14.93 -15.97
N ASN A 286 -7.67 -13.84 -15.32
CA ASN A 286 -7.80 -13.65 -13.87
C ASN A 286 -9.03 -12.83 -13.45
N GLY A 287 -9.91 -12.46 -14.40
CA GLY A 287 -11.13 -11.70 -14.10
C GLY A 287 -10.90 -10.27 -13.65
N ILE A 288 -9.76 -9.66 -14.02
CA ILE A 288 -9.36 -8.31 -13.67
C ILE A 288 -9.90 -7.36 -14.72
N ALA A 289 -10.51 -6.24 -14.32
CA ALA A 289 -10.92 -5.21 -15.26
C ALA A 289 -9.69 -4.50 -15.86
N LEU A 290 -9.66 -4.35 -17.19
CA LEU A 290 -8.61 -3.61 -17.89
C LEU A 290 -9.16 -2.28 -18.37
N ASN A 291 -8.58 -1.17 -17.96
CA ASN A 291 -8.91 0.16 -18.44
C ASN A 291 -7.81 0.72 -19.34
N LEU A 292 -8.21 1.43 -20.40
CA LEU A 292 -7.29 2.23 -21.19
C LEU A 292 -6.93 3.49 -20.40
N ASN A 293 -5.65 3.72 -20.11
CA ASN A 293 -5.20 5.00 -19.53
C ASN A 293 -4.99 6.02 -20.63
N VAL A 294 -5.68 7.14 -20.56
CA VAL A 294 -5.54 8.26 -21.49
C VAL A 294 -4.70 9.33 -20.83
N PHE A 295 -3.42 9.35 -21.17
CA PHE A 295 -2.47 10.34 -20.68
C PHE A 295 -2.56 11.63 -21.50
N MET A 296 -2.49 12.78 -20.83
CA MET A 296 -2.33 14.09 -21.43
C MET A 296 -1.68 15.04 -20.43
N ASP A 297 -0.75 15.87 -20.88
CA ASP A 297 -0.10 16.85 -20.03
C ASP A 297 -0.28 18.28 -20.57
N ALA A 298 0.30 19.26 -19.86
CA ALA A 298 0.23 20.66 -20.28
C ALA A 298 0.88 20.88 -21.66
N SER A 299 1.89 20.10 -22.03
CA SER A 299 2.56 20.20 -23.34
C SER A 299 1.69 19.67 -24.47
N GLY A 300 0.76 18.76 -24.16
CA GLY A 300 -0.23 18.24 -25.08
C GLY A 300 -1.46 19.15 -25.26
N GLY A 301 -1.56 20.27 -24.53
CA GLY A 301 -2.69 21.19 -24.61
C GLY A 301 -3.88 20.84 -23.70
N ALA A 302 -3.63 20.19 -22.56
CA ALA A 302 -4.70 19.70 -21.68
C ALA A 302 -5.66 20.78 -21.19
N ALA A 303 -5.14 21.93 -20.78
CA ALA A 303 -5.99 23.02 -20.28
C ALA A 303 -6.83 23.65 -21.41
N GLU A 304 -6.26 23.83 -22.59
CA GLU A 304 -6.89 24.39 -23.77
C GLU A 304 -7.98 23.48 -24.34
N LEU A 305 -7.71 22.15 -24.39
CA LEU A 305 -8.70 21.14 -24.77
C LEU A 305 -9.91 21.18 -23.83
N LEU A 306 -9.67 21.19 -22.54
CA LEU A 306 -10.73 21.19 -21.53
C LEU A 306 -11.58 22.48 -21.58
N ALA A 307 -10.97 23.64 -21.85
CA ALA A 307 -11.67 24.90 -21.97
C ALA A 307 -12.53 24.98 -23.24
N SER A 308 -12.24 24.19 -24.29
CA SER A 308 -12.97 24.11 -25.54
C SER A 308 -14.10 23.09 -25.48
N GLU A 309 -15.36 23.52 -25.68
CA GLU A 309 -16.49 22.60 -25.83
C GLU A 309 -16.26 21.61 -26.99
N ASN A 310 -15.79 22.11 -28.13
CA ASN A 310 -15.43 21.29 -29.28
C ASN A 310 -14.26 20.32 -28.96
N GLY A 311 -13.25 20.81 -28.23
CA GLY A 311 -12.12 19.97 -27.79
C GLY A 311 -12.57 18.81 -26.89
N ARG A 312 -13.42 19.10 -25.91
CA ARG A 312 -13.99 18.04 -25.03
C ARG A 312 -14.82 17.03 -25.83
N ALA A 313 -15.70 17.52 -26.72
CA ALA A 313 -16.53 16.65 -27.55
C ALA A 313 -15.70 15.72 -28.42
N GLN A 314 -14.66 16.24 -29.09
CA GLN A 314 -13.74 15.43 -29.89
C GLN A 314 -12.95 14.44 -29.05
N ALA A 315 -12.47 14.85 -27.86
CA ALA A 315 -11.75 13.97 -26.95
C ALA A 315 -12.62 12.79 -26.51
N VAL A 316 -13.89 13.05 -26.16
CA VAL A 316 -14.86 11.98 -25.84
C VAL A 316 -15.06 11.06 -27.06
N GLU A 317 -15.27 11.60 -28.26
CA GLU A 317 -15.43 10.82 -29.48
C GLU A 317 -14.22 9.90 -29.75
N GLN A 318 -12.99 10.43 -29.61
CA GLN A 318 -11.75 9.67 -29.81
C GLN A 318 -11.63 8.54 -28.79
N ILE A 319 -11.96 8.77 -27.54
CA ILE A 319 -11.94 7.75 -26.49
C ILE A 319 -12.97 6.64 -26.80
N ILE A 320 -14.21 7.02 -27.13
CA ILE A 320 -15.27 6.07 -27.48
C ILE A 320 -14.89 5.26 -28.72
N TYR A 321 -14.29 5.92 -29.72
CA TYR A 321 -13.79 5.25 -30.92
C TYR A 321 -12.73 4.19 -30.57
N GLU A 322 -11.76 4.54 -29.73
CA GLU A 322 -10.71 3.60 -29.32
C GLU A 322 -11.31 2.41 -28.57
N LEU A 323 -12.26 2.63 -27.68
CA LEU A 323 -12.91 1.58 -26.89
C LEU A 323 -13.86 0.68 -27.70
N THR A 324 -14.33 1.12 -28.89
CA THR A 324 -15.38 0.39 -29.64
C THR A 324 -14.96 -0.06 -31.02
N VAL A 325 -14.27 0.79 -31.77
CA VAL A 325 -14.02 0.58 -33.22
C VAL A 325 -12.61 0.10 -33.49
N SER A 326 -11.61 0.69 -32.83
CA SER A 326 -10.21 0.42 -33.08
C SER A 326 -9.85 -1.07 -32.91
N TYR A 327 -10.49 -1.77 -31.98
CA TYR A 327 -10.25 -3.19 -31.69
C TYR A 327 -11.12 -4.16 -32.49
N ASN A 328 -12.08 -3.68 -33.27
CA ASN A 328 -12.84 -4.55 -34.17
C ASN A 328 -11.95 -5.23 -35.22
N ALA A 329 -10.81 -4.63 -35.53
CA ALA A 329 -9.80 -5.23 -36.42
C ALA A 329 -9.06 -6.44 -35.77
N ILE A 330 -9.05 -6.54 -34.44
CA ILE A 330 -8.40 -7.63 -33.68
C ILE A 330 -9.44 -8.61 -33.12
N GLY A 331 -10.73 -8.35 -33.34
CA GLY A 331 -11.82 -9.27 -33.00
C GLY A 331 -12.39 -9.18 -31.60
N LYS A 332 -11.80 -8.40 -30.66
CA LYS A 332 -12.36 -8.17 -29.33
C LYS A 332 -11.70 -6.98 -28.64
N ASN A 333 -12.50 -6.04 -28.16
CA ASN A 333 -12.02 -4.97 -27.28
C ASN A 333 -11.65 -5.56 -25.90
N PRO A 334 -10.41 -5.42 -25.41
CA PRO A 334 -10.01 -5.93 -24.12
C PRO A 334 -10.41 -5.02 -22.95
N TYR A 335 -10.83 -3.76 -23.20
CA TYR A 335 -11.06 -2.77 -22.17
C TYR A 335 -12.45 -2.83 -21.56
N ASN A 336 -12.50 -2.67 -20.25
CA ASN A 336 -13.72 -2.53 -19.46
C ASN A 336 -14.10 -1.08 -19.20
N GLY A 337 -13.20 -0.15 -19.54
CA GLY A 337 -13.38 1.28 -19.33
C GLY A 337 -12.14 2.09 -19.65
N VAL A 338 -12.11 3.31 -19.14
CA VAL A 338 -11.03 4.26 -19.34
C VAL A 338 -10.62 4.89 -18.01
N THR A 339 -9.36 5.24 -17.91
CA THR A 339 -8.81 6.06 -16.83
C THR A 339 -8.24 7.33 -17.42
N ILE A 340 -8.61 8.48 -16.90
CA ILE A 340 -8.14 9.78 -17.35
C ILE A 340 -6.97 10.23 -16.49
N ASP A 341 -5.84 10.43 -17.12
CA ASP A 341 -4.56 10.80 -16.52
C ASP A 341 -4.07 12.13 -17.12
N PHE A 342 -4.80 13.21 -16.78
CA PHE A 342 -4.49 14.55 -17.25
C PHE A 342 -3.67 15.31 -16.22
N GLU A 343 -2.41 15.56 -16.55
CA GLU A 343 -1.44 16.14 -15.65
C GLU A 343 -1.18 17.64 -15.89
N GLY A 344 -0.62 18.32 -14.88
CA GLY A 344 -0.24 19.71 -14.94
C GLY A 344 -1.43 20.69 -14.99
N LEU A 345 -2.64 20.24 -14.68
CA LEU A 345 -3.83 21.10 -14.64
C LEU A 345 -3.76 22.09 -13.48
N ARG A 346 -4.18 23.33 -13.74
CA ARG A 346 -4.24 24.39 -12.75
C ARG A 346 -5.62 24.46 -12.10
N LYS A 347 -5.72 25.11 -10.94
CA LYS A 347 -6.98 25.32 -10.22
C LYS A 347 -8.10 25.89 -11.10
N GLY A 348 -7.76 26.74 -12.08
CA GLY A 348 -8.72 27.33 -13.05
C GLY A 348 -9.40 26.31 -13.96
N SER A 349 -8.78 25.16 -14.22
CA SER A 349 -9.32 24.12 -15.11
C SER A 349 -10.34 23.18 -14.42
N LYS A 350 -10.65 23.41 -13.13
CA LYS A 350 -11.50 22.47 -12.36
C LYS A 350 -12.90 22.31 -12.95
N SER A 351 -13.55 23.41 -13.32
CA SER A 351 -14.91 23.39 -13.91
C SER A 351 -14.93 22.66 -15.24
N ASP A 352 -13.94 22.95 -16.09
CA ASP A 352 -13.83 22.41 -17.44
C ASP A 352 -13.50 20.91 -17.40
N PHE A 353 -12.63 20.51 -16.49
CA PHE A 353 -12.35 19.09 -16.25
C PHE A 353 -13.58 18.34 -15.72
N THR A 354 -14.36 18.97 -14.82
CA THR A 354 -15.62 18.38 -14.35
C THR A 354 -16.63 18.22 -15.49
N ALA A 355 -16.74 19.21 -16.39
CA ALA A 355 -17.60 19.13 -17.57
C ALA A 355 -17.17 17.97 -18.49
N PHE A 356 -15.87 17.86 -18.79
CA PHE A 356 -15.32 16.77 -19.58
C PHE A 356 -15.64 15.38 -18.97
N LEU A 357 -15.40 15.20 -17.67
CA LEU A 357 -15.70 13.93 -17.00
C LEU A 357 -17.19 13.61 -17.01
N THR A 358 -18.05 14.62 -16.93
CA THR A 358 -19.52 14.45 -17.01
C THR A 358 -19.94 14.00 -18.41
N GLU A 359 -19.40 14.64 -19.45
CA GLU A 359 -19.65 14.31 -20.87
C GLU A 359 -19.15 12.89 -21.18
N LEU A 360 -17.93 12.57 -20.75
CA LEU A 360 -17.32 11.24 -20.94
C LEU A 360 -18.11 10.16 -20.19
N ARG A 361 -18.50 10.40 -18.92
CA ARG A 361 -19.28 9.45 -18.14
C ARG A 361 -20.61 9.11 -18.84
N ALA A 362 -21.31 10.13 -19.35
CA ALA A 362 -22.57 9.93 -20.06
C ALA A 362 -22.41 9.08 -21.33
N ALA A 363 -21.29 9.21 -22.04
CA ALA A 363 -20.99 8.40 -23.21
C ALA A 363 -20.61 6.95 -22.84
N LEU A 364 -19.83 6.76 -21.78
CA LEU A 364 -19.44 5.45 -21.27
C LEU A 364 -20.61 4.66 -20.70
N ASP A 365 -21.57 5.30 -20.04
CA ASP A 365 -22.79 4.68 -19.51
C ASP A 365 -23.62 4.01 -20.61
N GLN A 366 -23.63 4.58 -21.83
CA GLN A 366 -24.31 3.97 -22.97
C GLN A 366 -23.62 2.68 -23.46
N LEU A 367 -22.34 2.52 -23.14
CA LEU A 367 -21.56 1.34 -23.50
C LEU A 367 -21.47 0.32 -22.35
N GLY A 368 -21.93 0.67 -21.14
CA GLY A 368 -21.75 -0.13 -19.94
C GLY A 368 -20.30 -0.22 -19.48
N GLN A 369 -19.50 0.82 -19.78
CA GLN A 369 -18.07 0.87 -19.44
C GLN A 369 -17.79 1.76 -18.23
N SER A 370 -16.66 1.53 -17.55
CA SER A 370 -16.24 2.28 -16.36
C SER A 370 -15.39 3.52 -16.70
N LEU A 371 -15.40 4.50 -15.80
CA LEU A 371 -14.53 5.69 -15.80
C LEU A 371 -13.78 5.74 -14.49
#